data_1fe1212666177119b45b6be8136fa524
#
_entry.id   1fe1212666177119b45b6be8136fa524
#
_cell.length_a   1.000
_cell.length_b   1.000
_cell.length_c   1.000
_cell.angle_alpha   90.00
_cell.angle_beta   90.00
_cell.angle_gamma   90.00
#
_symmetry.space_group_name_H-M   'P 1'
#
loop_
_entity.id
_entity.type
_entity.pdbx_description
1 polymer ?
#
loop_
_entity_poly.entity_id
_entity_poly.type
_entity_poly.pdbx_seq_one_letter_code
_entity_poly.pdbx_strand_id
1 'polypeptide(L)'
;RHVAAPMNFLSIVTHPIVWVLSKISYLFFKLFNVKTSNDNAVTEEEIKAMITEGSEHGTIEEEEKEIIERVFHLGDRNITSLMTHRTDIAWFDGDETVQQAKDKLDTVIYSSYPVCEETVDNIKGTINVKDLLKAASGTLLKDIAKPAMFVPENNTAYQLLEKFKATKIHSCFIVNEYGTLEGMITLNDILEAIVGD
;
A
#
# COMPACT_ATOMS: atom_id res chain seq x y z
N ARG A 1 -16.85 55.12 -3.84
CA ARG A 1 -17.38 55.75 -2.59
C ARG A 1 -18.91 55.80 -2.54
N HIS A 2 -19.63 55.79 -3.67
CA HIS A 2 -21.09 55.92 -3.70
C HIS A 2 -21.91 54.63 -3.44
N VAL A 3 -21.26 53.46 -3.36
CA VAL A 3 -21.94 52.15 -3.13
C VAL A 3 -21.97 51.77 -1.62
N ALA A 4 -21.11 52.35 -0.83
CA ALA A 4 -21.01 52.02 0.59
C ALA A 4 -22.22 52.47 1.45
N ALA A 5 -22.81 53.60 1.13
CA ALA A 5 -23.94 54.13 1.88
C ALA A 5 -25.24 53.30 1.69
N PRO A 6 -25.64 52.90 0.48
CA PRO A 6 -26.81 52.03 0.31
C PRO A 6 -26.59 50.59 0.82
N MET A 7 -25.35 50.06 0.77
CA MET A 7 -25.05 48.76 1.37
C MET A 7 -25.12 48.78 2.90
N ASN A 8 -24.66 49.85 3.53
CA ASN A 8 -24.77 50.00 5.01
C ASN A 8 -26.23 50.10 5.44
N PHE A 9 -27.06 50.85 4.70
CA PHE A 9 -28.50 50.94 4.99
C PHE A 9 -29.19 49.59 4.84
N LEU A 10 -28.91 48.85 3.78
CA LEU A 10 -29.47 47.54 3.55
C LEU A 10 -29.01 46.56 4.69
N SER A 11 -27.74 46.61 5.10
CA SER A 11 -27.21 45.79 6.21
C SER A 11 -27.91 46.10 7.52
N ILE A 12 -28.18 47.37 7.83
CA ILE A 12 -28.89 47.76 9.09
C ILE A 12 -30.34 47.25 9.07
N VAL A 13 -31.02 47.32 7.94
CA VAL A 13 -32.42 46.83 7.82
C VAL A 13 -32.51 45.33 7.83
N THR A 14 -31.55 44.60 7.25
CA THR A 14 -31.56 43.14 7.19
C THR A 14 -31.02 42.49 8.49
N HIS A 15 -30.20 43.19 9.26
CA HIS A 15 -29.60 42.69 10.49
C HIS A 15 -30.62 42.09 11.50
N PRO A 16 -31.73 42.79 11.85
CA PRO A 16 -32.70 42.23 12.79
C PRO A 16 -33.41 41.01 12.23
N ILE A 17 -33.64 40.94 10.91
CA ILE A 17 -34.25 39.76 10.28
C ILE A 17 -33.30 38.55 10.36
N VAL A 18 -32.02 38.73 10.05
CA VAL A 18 -30.99 37.71 10.15
C VAL A 18 -30.83 37.24 11.61
N TRP A 19 -30.86 38.16 12.57
CA TRP A 19 -30.77 37.82 13.98
C TRP A 19 -31.97 36.96 14.45
N VAL A 20 -33.20 37.29 14.04
CA VAL A 20 -34.41 36.50 14.36
C VAL A 20 -34.33 35.12 13.74
N LEU A 21 -33.97 35.02 12.45
CA LEU A 21 -33.79 33.76 11.72
C LEU A 21 -32.73 32.87 12.40
N SER A 22 -31.59 33.46 12.78
CA SER A 22 -30.54 32.73 13.48
C SER A 22 -30.98 32.20 14.84
N LYS A 23 -31.79 32.97 15.60
CA LYS A 23 -32.35 32.55 16.88
C LYS A 23 -33.37 31.42 16.69
N ILE A 24 -34.22 31.50 15.68
CA ILE A 24 -35.19 30.46 15.34
C ILE A 24 -34.45 29.18 14.95
N SER A 25 -33.45 29.27 14.06
CA SER A 25 -32.63 28.11 13.67
C SER A 25 -31.93 27.46 14.85
N TYR A 26 -31.34 28.25 15.75
CA TYR A 26 -30.70 27.75 16.97
C TYR A 26 -31.71 27.03 17.88
N LEU A 27 -32.92 27.57 18.01
CA LEU A 27 -33.98 26.95 18.81
C LEU A 27 -34.42 25.61 18.20
N PHE A 28 -34.56 25.55 16.86
CA PHE A 28 -34.85 24.29 16.15
C PHE A 28 -33.75 23.25 16.35
N PHE A 29 -32.48 23.59 16.18
CA PHE A 29 -31.36 22.68 16.41
C PHE A 29 -31.31 22.16 17.84
N LYS A 30 -31.62 23.02 18.82
CA LYS A 30 -31.69 22.65 20.24
C LYS A 30 -32.89 21.74 20.52
N LEU A 31 -34.07 22.00 19.94
CA LEU A 31 -35.28 21.23 20.15
C LEU A 31 -35.19 19.83 19.53
N PHE A 32 -34.59 19.72 18.35
CA PHE A 32 -34.40 18.44 17.67
C PHE A 32 -33.12 17.72 18.08
N ASN A 33 -32.37 18.25 19.06
CA ASN A 33 -31.12 17.66 19.55
C ASN A 33 -30.15 17.29 18.41
N VAL A 34 -30.18 18.09 17.31
CA VAL A 34 -29.23 17.93 16.22
C VAL A 34 -27.89 18.36 16.79
N LYS A 35 -27.10 17.39 17.19
CA LYS A 35 -25.68 17.60 17.45
C LYS A 35 -25.09 18.10 16.13
N THR A 36 -24.81 19.38 16.06
CA THR A 36 -23.82 19.89 15.12
C THR A 36 -22.50 19.27 15.58
N SER A 37 -22.22 18.06 15.10
CA SER A 37 -20.91 17.48 15.28
C SER A 37 -19.95 18.41 14.54
N ASN A 38 -19.27 19.24 15.34
CA ASN A 38 -18.03 19.90 14.92
C ASN A 38 -16.90 18.85 14.83
N ASP A 39 -17.23 17.63 14.47
CA ASP A 39 -16.26 16.65 13.98
C ASP A 39 -15.93 17.09 12.54
N ASN A 40 -15.09 18.11 12.44
CA ASN A 40 -14.33 18.43 11.24
C ASN A 40 -13.28 17.33 10.97
N ALA A 41 -13.64 16.08 11.23
CA ALA A 41 -12.86 14.96 10.74
C ALA A 41 -13.08 14.92 9.23
N VAL A 42 -12.10 15.42 8.50
CA VAL A 42 -12.07 15.33 7.03
C VAL A 42 -12.16 13.85 6.71
N THR A 43 -13.14 13.47 5.92
CA THR A 43 -13.31 12.08 5.48
C THR A 43 -12.41 11.76 4.30
N GLU A 44 -12.18 10.48 4.05
CA GLU A 44 -11.39 10.04 2.89
C GLU A 44 -12.05 10.49 1.57
N GLU A 45 -13.39 10.48 1.51
CA GLU A 45 -14.15 10.94 0.38
C GLU A 45 -13.94 12.44 0.11
N GLU A 46 -13.87 13.24 1.17
CA GLU A 46 -13.59 14.68 1.03
C GLU A 46 -12.17 14.94 0.53
N ILE A 47 -11.19 14.15 0.99
CA ILE A 47 -9.81 14.23 0.50
C ILE A 47 -9.77 13.85 -0.98
N LYS A 48 -10.40 12.75 -1.38
CA LYS A 48 -10.48 12.31 -2.79
C LYS A 48 -11.14 13.37 -3.68
N ALA A 49 -12.21 14.00 -3.20
CA ALA A 49 -12.87 15.09 -3.93
C ALA A 49 -11.94 16.29 -4.13
N MET A 50 -11.18 16.69 -3.11
CA MET A 50 -10.20 17.78 -3.21
C MET A 50 -9.06 17.45 -4.19
N ILE A 51 -8.60 16.20 -4.23
CA ILE A 51 -7.56 15.74 -5.17
C ILE A 51 -8.10 15.80 -6.61
N THR A 52 -9.32 15.35 -6.82
CA THR A 52 -9.99 15.40 -8.13
C THR A 52 -10.14 16.85 -8.61
N GLU A 53 -10.62 17.75 -7.74
CA GLU A 53 -10.73 19.18 -8.05
C GLU A 53 -9.36 19.80 -8.35
N GLY A 54 -8.33 19.40 -7.61
CA GLY A 54 -6.94 19.83 -7.84
C GLY A 54 -6.41 19.39 -9.21
N SER A 55 -6.76 18.19 -9.67
CA SER A 55 -6.38 17.69 -11.00
C SER A 55 -7.15 18.40 -12.11
N GLU A 56 -8.46 18.62 -11.97
CA GLU A 56 -9.27 19.38 -12.95
C GLU A 56 -8.77 20.82 -13.14
N HIS A 57 -8.21 21.42 -12.10
CA HIS A 57 -7.63 22.78 -12.15
C HIS A 57 -6.15 22.80 -12.57
N GLY A 58 -5.53 21.65 -12.82
CA GLY A 58 -4.15 21.53 -13.24
C GLY A 58 -3.12 21.84 -12.13
N THR A 59 -3.55 21.76 -10.86
CA THR A 59 -2.65 21.89 -9.68
C THR A 59 -1.98 20.58 -9.35
N ILE A 60 -2.63 19.46 -9.66
CA ILE A 60 -2.18 18.08 -9.50
C ILE A 60 -2.20 17.46 -10.89
N GLU A 61 -1.13 16.77 -11.29
CA GLU A 61 -1.09 16.04 -12.55
C GLU A 61 -1.96 14.76 -12.44
N GLU A 62 -2.48 14.25 -13.56
CA GLU A 62 -3.37 13.08 -13.54
C GLU A 62 -2.63 11.83 -13.02
N GLU A 63 -1.35 11.68 -13.37
CA GLU A 63 -0.47 10.61 -12.86
C GLU A 63 -0.28 10.70 -11.34
N GLU A 64 -0.14 11.90 -10.78
CA GLU A 64 -0.04 12.11 -9.32
C GLU A 64 -1.34 11.73 -8.61
N LYS A 65 -2.50 12.11 -9.18
CA LYS A 65 -3.82 11.74 -8.67
C LYS A 65 -3.98 10.23 -8.62
N GLU A 66 -3.64 9.51 -9.71
CA GLU A 66 -3.71 8.06 -9.76
C GLU A 66 -2.86 7.39 -8.69
N ILE A 67 -1.63 7.88 -8.46
CA ILE A 67 -0.74 7.37 -7.39
C ILE A 67 -1.39 7.57 -6.03
N ILE A 68 -1.96 8.74 -5.76
CA ILE A 68 -2.61 9.04 -4.49
C ILE A 68 -3.82 8.10 -4.27
N GLU A 69 -4.64 7.87 -5.28
CA GLU A 69 -5.77 6.93 -5.20
C GLU A 69 -5.30 5.50 -4.91
N ARG A 70 -4.22 5.03 -5.57
CA ARG A 70 -3.63 3.72 -5.31
C ARG A 70 -3.09 3.60 -3.88
N VAL A 71 -2.50 4.68 -3.33
CA VAL A 71 -2.04 4.70 -1.93
C VAL A 71 -3.20 4.56 -0.94
N PHE A 72 -4.35 5.20 -1.17
CA PHE A 72 -5.55 4.99 -0.35
C PHE A 72 -6.01 3.54 -0.37
N HIS A 73 -6.04 2.93 -1.55
CA HIS A 73 -6.43 1.53 -1.69
C HIS A 73 -5.42 0.54 -1.09
N LEU A 74 -4.15 0.90 -1.01
CA LEU A 74 -3.11 0.03 -0.47
C LEU A 74 -3.33 -0.32 1.01
N GLY A 75 -3.92 0.61 1.79
CA GLY A 75 -4.18 0.42 3.21
C GLY A 75 -5.02 -0.82 3.50
N ASP A 76 -6.03 -1.08 2.69
CA ASP A 76 -7.00 -2.17 2.84
C ASP A 76 -6.71 -3.36 1.91
N ARG A 77 -5.75 -3.21 0.98
CA ARG A 77 -5.45 -4.25 0.00
C ARG A 77 -4.77 -5.44 0.65
N ASN A 78 -5.37 -6.62 0.50
CA ASN A 78 -4.81 -7.86 1.00
C ASN A 78 -3.56 -8.27 0.18
N ILE A 79 -2.51 -8.74 0.84
CA ILE A 79 -1.26 -9.15 0.20
C ILE A 79 -1.43 -10.30 -0.79
N THR A 80 -2.45 -11.14 -0.63
CA THR A 80 -2.74 -12.24 -1.56
C THR A 80 -3.09 -11.77 -2.96
N SER A 81 -3.61 -10.53 -3.09
CA SER A 81 -3.93 -9.94 -4.40
C SER A 81 -2.71 -9.37 -5.15
N LEU A 82 -1.56 -9.31 -4.48
CA LEU A 82 -0.31 -8.77 -5.00
C LEU A 82 0.80 -9.82 -5.14
N MET A 83 0.61 -10.99 -4.54
CA MET A 83 1.65 -12.02 -4.51
C MET A 83 1.81 -12.74 -5.85
N THR A 84 3.00 -13.22 -6.10
CA THR A 84 3.23 -14.30 -7.06
C THR A 84 2.72 -15.60 -6.46
N HIS A 85 1.79 -16.27 -7.14
CA HIS A 85 1.20 -17.50 -6.67
C HIS A 85 2.25 -18.63 -6.60
N ARG A 86 2.09 -19.58 -5.67
CA ARG A 86 3.05 -20.67 -5.43
C ARG A 86 3.44 -21.48 -6.67
N THR A 87 2.53 -21.61 -7.64
CA THR A 87 2.78 -22.34 -8.90
C THR A 87 3.74 -21.63 -9.82
N ASP A 88 3.87 -20.30 -9.67
CA ASP A 88 4.63 -19.45 -10.57
C ASP A 88 5.97 -19.01 -9.94
N ILE A 89 6.24 -19.45 -8.70
CA ILE A 89 7.48 -19.13 -8.00
C ILE A 89 8.65 -19.90 -8.65
N ALA A 90 9.61 -19.16 -9.17
CA ALA A 90 10.90 -19.74 -9.57
C ALA A 90 11.78 -19.98 -8.33
N TRP A 91 12.25 -21.20 -8.14
CA TRP A 91 13.01 -21.61 -6.97
C TRP A 91 14.18 -22.54 -7.33
N PHE A 92 15.11 -22.72 -6.40
CA PHE A 92 16.24 -23.63 -6.53
C PHE A 92 16.20 -24.72 -5.45
N ASP A 93 16.71 -25.90 -5.78
CA ASP A 93 16.93 -26.95 -4.80
C ASP A 93 18.17 -26.60 -3.94
N GLY A 94 18.07 -26.83 -2.62
CA GLY A 94 19.17 -26.54 -1.68
C GLY A 94 20.42 -27.38 -1.92
N ASP A 95 20.30 -28.54 -2.52
CA ASP A 95 21.41 -29.45 -2.85
C ASP A 95 22.08 -29.10 -4.19
N GLU A 96 21.53 -28.14 -4.94
CA GLU A 96 22.21 -27.64 -6.14
C GLU A 96 23.41 -26.77 -5.77
N THR A 97 24.40 -26.80 -6.65
CA THR A 97 25.55 -25.89 -6.54
C THR A 97 25.25 -24.51 -7.10
N VAL A 98 25.99 -23.52 -6.65
CA VAL A 98 25.94 -22.13 -7.17
C VAL A 98 26.10 -22.11 -8.70
N GLN A 99 26.95 -22.98 -9.28
CA GLN A 99 27.12 -23.05 -10.73
C GLN A 99 25.85 -23.53 -11.43
N GLN A 100 25.24 -24.61 -10.92
CA GLN A 100 24.00 -25.13 -11.47
C GLN A 100 22.88 -24.10 -11.42
N ALA A 101 22.76 -23.36 -10.33
CA ALA A 101 21.79 -22.29 -10.20
C ALA A 101 22.06 -21.14 -11.19
N LYS A 102 23.34 -20.75 -11.38
CA LYS A 102 23.72 -19.74 -12.38
C LYS A 102 23.36 -20.16 -13.80
N ASP A 103 23.55 -21.43 -14.12
CA ASP A 103 23.26 -21.98 -15.46
C ASP A 103 21.74 -22.06 -15.72
N LYS A 104 20.93 -22.07 -14.67
CA LYS A 104 19.46 -22.05 -14.74
C LYS A 104 18.86 -20.64 -14.77
N LEU A 105 19.66 -19.60 -14.53
CA LEU A 105 19.16 -18.22 -14.61
C LEU A 105 18.72 -17.92 -16.05
N ASP A 106 17.44 -17.70 -16.20
CA ASP A 106 16.79 -17.41 -17.49
C ASP A 106 16.93 -15.92 -17.88
N THR A 107 16.26 -15.57 -18.97
CA THR A 107 16.24 -14.20 -19.51
C THR A 107 15.65 -13.20 -18.52
N VAL A 108 14.71 -13.64 -17.69
CA VAL A 108 14.14 -12.84 -16.59
C VAL A 108 14.81 -13.24 -15.28
N ILE A 109 15.59 -12.33 -14.71
CA ILE A 109 16.31 -12.55 -13.46
C ILE A 109 15.57 -11.86 -12.31
N TYR A 110 15.09 -12.63 -11.34
CA TYR A 110 14.50 -12.09 -10.12
C TYR A 110 15.57 -11.64 -9.13
N SER A 111 15.23 -10.70 -8.27
CA SER A 111 16.15 -10.17 -7.26
C SER A 111 16.48 -11.18 -6.14
N SER A 112 15.56 -12.11 -5.87
CA SER A 112 15.66 -13.13 -4.82
C SER A 112 14.96 -14.42 -5.25
N TYR A 113 15.51 -15.55 -4.86
CA TYR A 113 14.98 -16.88 -5.12
C TYR A 113 14.81 -17.66 -3.82
N PRO A 114 13.70 -18.39 -3.64
CA PRO A 114 13.58 -19.41 -2.60
C PRO A 114 14.59 -20.53 -2.82
N VAL A 115 15.14 -21.04 -1.72
CA VAL A 115 15.92 -22.28 -1.69
C VAL A 115 15.09 -23.29 -0.93
N CYS A 116 14.69 -24.35 -1.63
CA CYS A 116 13.75 -25.35 -1.14
C CYS A 116 14.42 -26.72 -1.07
N GLU A 117 13.79 -27.67 -0.42
CA GLU A 117 14.18 -29.08 -0.38
C GLU A 117 13.08 -29.92 -1.04
N GLU A 118 13.39 -30.54 -2.17
CA GLU A 118 12.53 -31.39 -2.99
C GLU A 118 11.30 -30.67 -3.61
N THR A 119 10.63 -29.80 -2.85
CA THR A 119 9.42 -29.10 -3.30
C THR A 119 9.41 -27.64 -2.84
N VAL A 120 8.63 -26.82 -3.55
CA VAL A 120 8.45 -25.39 -3.21
C VAL A 120 7.84 -25.18 -1.82
N ASP A 121 7.13 -26.18 -1.28
CA ASP A 121 6.49 -26.09 0.04
C ASP A 121 7.51 -26.24 1.19
N ASN A 122 8.68 -26.80 0.92
CA ASN A 122 9.73 -27.01 1.92
C ASN A 122 10.85 -25.97 1.80
N ILE A 123 10.51 -24.71 2.11
CA ILE A 123 11.44 -23.58 2.02
C ILE A 123 12.47 -23.63 3.14
N LYS A 124 13.75 -23.70 2.81
CA LYS A 124 14.89 -23.66 3.75
C LYS A 124 15.43 -22.25 3.92
N GLY A 125 15.26 -21.41 2.92
CA GLY A 125 15.74 -20.04 2.99
C GLY A 125 15.52 -19.28 1.68
N THR A 126 16.19 -18.14 1.56
CA THR A 126 16.20 -17.33 0.35
C THR A 126 17.63 -16.98 -0.02
N ILE A 127 17.90 -16.84 -1.31
CA ILE A 127 19.16 -16.34 -1.82
C ILE A 127 18.92 -15.12 -2.70
N ASN A 128 19.66 -14.04 -2.44
CA ASN A 128 19.65 -12.88 -3.33
C ASN A 128 20.56 -13.15 -4.54
N VAL A 129 20.11 -12.79 -5.74
CA VAL A 129 20.88 -12.99 -6.97
C VAL A 129 22.29 -12.38 -6.89
N LYS A 130 22.45 -11.25 -6.20
CA LYS A 130 23.77 -10.61 -5.99
C LYS A 130 24.72 -11.48 -5.16
N ASP A 131 24.20 -12.18 -4.17
CA ASP A 131 24.97 -13.10 -3.31
C ASP A 131 25.30 -14.38 -4.08
N LEU A 132 24.34 -14.90 -4.85
CA LEU A 132 24.53 -16.04 -5.75
C LEU A 132 25.66 -15.77 -6.76
N LEU A 133 25.69 -14.59 -7.40
CA LEU A 133 26.70 -14.24 -8.40
C LEU A 133 28.11 -14.11 -7.79
N LYS A 134 28.21 -13.71 -6.52
CA LYS A 134 29.49 -13.57 -5.80
C LYS A 134 30.01 -14.88 -5.19
N ALA A 135 29.14 -15.85 -4.99
CA ALA A 135 29.50 -17.10 -4.33
C ALA A 135 30.36 -18.01 -5.22
N ALA A 136 31.18 -18.86 -4.60
CA ALA A 136 32.01 -19.82 -5.27
C ALA A 136 31.18 -20.92 -5.96
N SER A 137 31.51 -21.26 -7.19
CA SER A 137 30.71 -22.15 -8.07
C SER A 137 30.39 -23.53 -7.46
N GLY A 138 31.25 -24.08 -6.61
CA GLY A 138 31.07 -25.40 -6.00
C GLY A 138 30.30 -25.38 -4.67
N THR A 139 29.89 -24.22 -4.15
CA THR A 139 29.15 -24.10 -2.90
C THR A 139 27.71 -24.58 -3.09
N LEU A 140 27.14 -25.31 -2.10
CA LEU A 140 25.72 -25.67 -2.14
C LEU A 140 24.85 -24.47 -1.76
N LEU A 141 23.67 -24.36 -2.36
CA LEU A 141 22.77 -23.23 -2.13
C LEU A 141 22.26 -23.16 -0.68
N LYS A 142 22.02 -24.32 -0.05
CA LYS A 142 21.62 -24.40 1.36
C LYS A 142 22.63 -23.78 2.33
N ASP A 143 23.93 -23.80 1.97
CA ASP A 143 25.00 -23.27 2.85
C ASP A 143 25.08 -21.74 2.82
N ILE A 144 24.52 -21.09 1.79
CA ILE A 144 24.53 -19.64 1.60
C ILE A 144 23.14 -19.01 1.66
N ALA A 145 22.11 -19.83 1.76
CA ALA A 145 20.74 -19.36 1.92
C ALA A 145 20.55 -18.61 3.24
N LYS A 146 19.84 -17.49 3.20
CA LYS A 146 19.47 -16.71 4.37
C LYS A 146 18.09 -17.14 4.88
N PRO A 147 17.79 -16.96 6.18
CA PRO A 147 16.47 -17.28 6.70
C PRO A 147 15.36 -16.61 5.91
N ALA A 148 14.32 -17.36 5.60
CA ALA A 148 13.12 -16.88 4.93
C ALA A 148 12.19 -16.17 5.93
N MET A 149 11.49 -15.12 5.49
CA MET A 149 10.44 -14.48 6.26
C MET A 149 9.08 -15.01 5.81
N PHE A 150 8.25 -15.41 6.79
CA PHE A 150 6.88 -15.87 6.55
C PHE A 150 5.88 -14.90 7.16
N VAL A 151 4.77 -14.67 6.47
CA VAL A 151 3.67 -13.81 6.94
C VAL A 151 2.33 -14.50 6.67
N PRO A 152 1.35 -14.35 7.57
CA PRO A 152 -0.01 -14.84 7.33
C PRO A 152 -0.69 -14.09 6.19
N GLU A 153 -1.54 -14.78 5.44
CA GLU A 153 -2.28 -14.24 4.28
C GLU A 153 -3.25 -13.10 4.62
N ASN A 154 -3.67 -12.98 5.87
CA ASN A 154 -4.58 -11.94 6.32
C ASN A 154 -3.91 -10.57 6.58
N ASN A 155 -2.62 -10.41 6.27
CA ASN A 155 -1.96 -9.13 6.38
C ASN A 155 -2.37 -8.20 5.22
N THR A 156 -2.40 -6.88 5.49
CA THR A 156 -2.53 -5.88 4.43
C THR A 156 -1.17 -5.52 3.84
N ALA A 157 -1.18 -4.96 2.63
CA ALA A 157 0.03 -4.51 1.96
C ALA A 157 0.78 -3.44 2.80
N TYR A 158 0.04 -2.56 3.49
CA TYR A 158 0.64 -1.56 4.38
C TYR A 158 1.35 -2.20 5.59
N GLN A 159 0.73 -3.19 6.23
CA GLN A 159 1.35 -3.91 7.35
C GLN A 159 2.63 -4.64 6.92
N LEU A 160 2.62 -5.19 5.70
CA LEU A 160 3.79 -5.85 5.15
C LEU A 160 4.91 -4.85 4.83
N LEU A 161 4.57 -3.70 4.27
CA LEU A 161 5.53 -2.61 4.00
C LEU A 161 6.25 -2.18 5.29
N GLU A 162 5.52 -2.01 6.40
CA GLU A 162 6.12 -1.70 7.71
C GLU A 162 7.05 -2.81 8.21
N LYS A 163 6.69 -4.09 7.99
CA LYS A 163 7.59 -5.22 8.31
C LYS A 163 8.87 -5.19 7.47
N PHE A 164 8.78 -4.93 6.17
CA PHE A 164 9.95 -4.80 5.30
C PHE A 164 10.88 -3.67 5.75
N LYS A 165 10.32 -2.52 6.12
CA LYS A 165 11.10 -1.38 6.67
C LYS A 165 11.82 -1.74 7.96
N ALA A 166 11.14 -2.42 8.88
CA ALA A 166 11.69 -2.80 10.18
C ALA A 166 12.78 -3.87 10.08
N THR A 167 12.59 -4.89 9.22
CA THR A 167 13.50 -6.05 9.10
C THR A 167 14.60 -5.85 8.06
N LYS A 168 14.43 -4.91 7.14
CA LYS A 168 15.26 -4.73 5.93
C LYS A 168 15.31 -5.97 5.03
N ILE A 169 14.32 -6.86 5.17
CA ILE A 169 14.09 -7.99 4.27
C ILE A 169 13.05 -7.53 3.27
N HIS A 170 13.29 -7.74 1.97
CA HIS A 170 12.46 -7.19 0.91
C HIS A 170 11.66 -8.26 0.14
N SER A 171 11.58 -9.46 0.70
CA SER A 171 10.77 -10.56 0.17
C SER A 171 10.27 -11.45 1.30
N CYS A 172 9.07 -11.98 1.17
CA CYS A 172 8.52 -12.92 2.15
C CYS A 172 7.57 -13.91 1.49
N PHE A 173 7.30 -14.99 2.22
CA PHE A 173 6.38 -16.05 1.84
C PHE A 173 5.07 -15.89 2.59
N ILE A 174 3.97 -16.04 1.86
CA ILE A 174 2.63 -15.95 2.39
C ILE A 174 2.13 -17.35 2.70
N VAL A 175 1.67 -17.55 3.92
CA VAL A 175 1.14 -18.84 4.38
C VAL A 175 -0.30 -18.67 4.89
N ASN A 176 -1.12 -19.69 4.66
CA ASN A 176 -2.46 -19.76 5.22
C ASN A 176 -2.46 -20.21 6.69
N GLU A 177 -3.65 -20.38 7.30
CA GLU A 177 -3.82 -20.77 8.70
C GLU A 177 -3.27 -22.17 9.03
N TYR A 178 -3.09 -22.99 8.02
CA TYR A 178 -2.53 -24.34 8.15
C TYR A 178 -1.02 -24.39 7.95
N GLY A 179 -0.40 -23.25 7.66
CA GLY A 179 1.03 -23.17 7.37
C GLY A 179 1.41 -23.57 5.95
N THR A 180 0.43 -23.74 5.06
CA THR A 180 0.67 -24.04 3.65
C THR A 180 1.10 -22.79 2.90
N LEU A 181 2.08 -22.91 2.02
CA LEU A 181 2.54 -21.82 1.16
C LEU A 181 1.47 -21.45 0.13
N GLU A 182 1.07 -20.18 0.11
CA GLU A 182 0.15 -19.61 -0.87
C GLU A 182 0.90 -18.87 -1.99
N GLY A 183 1.97 -18.17 -1.65
CA GLY A 183 2.74 -17.40 -2.61
C GLY A 183 3.94 -16.69 -2.01
N MET A 184 4.56 -15.85 -2.82
CA MET A 184 5.68 -15.00 -2.46
C MET A 184 5.35 -13.55 -2.85
N ILE A 185 5.77 -12.60 -2.03
CA ILE A 185 5.63 -11.17 -2.34
C ILE A 185 6.94 -10.44 -2.03
N THR A 186 7.27 -9.48 -2.86
CA THR A 186 8.45 -8.64 -2.70
C THR A 186 8.05 -7.17 -2.44
N LEU A 187 9.03 -6.37 -2.03
CA LEU A 187 8.84 -4.92 -1.91
C LEU A 187 8.49 -4.29 -3.27
N ASN A 188 9.05 -4.82 -4.36
CA ASN A 188 8.78 -4.31 -5.71
C ASN A 188 7.30 -4.49 -6.08
N ASP A 189 6.68 -5.62 -5.74
CA ASP A 189 5.25 -5.86 -6.04
C ASP A 189 4.35 -4.84 -5.33
N ILE A 190 4.73 -4.44 -4.09
CA ILE A 190 4.02 -3.38 -3.36
C ILE A 190 4.24 -2.01 -4.02
N LEU A 191 5.48 -1.71 -4.44
CA LEU A 191 5.79 -0.45 -5.12
C LEU A 191 5.09 -0.35 -6.47
N GLU A 192 5.06 -1.42 -7.24
CA GLU A 192 4.33 -1.51 -8.51
C GLU A 192 2.82 -1.29 -8.31
N ALA A 193 2.26 -1.84 -7.25
CA ALA A 193 0.86 -1.59 -6.89
C ALA A 193 0.55 -0.11 -6.56
N ILE A 194 1.55 0.68 -6.18
CA ILE A 194 1.43 2.12 -5.91
C ILE A 194 1.65 2.93 -7.19
N VAL A 195 2.74 2.65 -7.91
CA VAL A 195 3.16 3.45 -9.07
C VAL A 195 2.36 3.06 -10.32
N GLY A 196 1.99 1.79 -10.46
CA GLY A 196 1.43 1.20 -11.68
C GLY A 196 2.53 0.67 -12.60
N ASP A 197 2.12 -0.06 -13.61
CA ASP A 197 2.98 -0.62 -14.67
C ASP A 197 3.49 0.46 -15.63
#